data_9eabd77b2454eef58d2e495d1a28650d
#
_entry.id   9eabd77b2454eef58d2e495d1a28650d
#
_cell.length_a   1.000
_cell.length_b   1.000
_cell.length_c   1.000
_cell.angle_alpha   90.00
_cell.angle_beta   90.00
_cell.angle_gamma   90.00
#
_symmetry.space_group_name_H-M   'P 1'
#
loop_
_entity.id
_entity.type
_entity.pdbx_description
1 polymer ?
#
loop_
_entity_poly.entity_id
_entity_poly.type
_entity_poly.pdbx_seq_one_letter_code
_entity_poly.pdbx_strand_id
1 'polypeptide(L)'
;IAGGSNNEFMAKAQFWLGNELVDRGSAIAVPISADGSRFSAAGDSRIEQIIGQLHASHTLHDSKPLLVGMSSGGSEAMAIAALNPHAYRGVVATPGRIKTDTALQELNKLPFYIRVGEKDDFKWDRILESMTQRLRLAGAEVNSAIVQDARHVFQIDWESLENWLGKLK
;
A
#
# COMPACT_ATOMS: atom_id res chain seq x y z
N ILE A 1 -4.33 1.53 -4.31
CA ILE A 1 -5.19 2.63 -3.83
C ILE A 1 -4.52 3.94 -4.25
N ALA A 2 -5.23 4.79 -4.97
CA ALA A 2 -4.71 6.06 -5.44
C ALA A 2 -4.52 7.07 -4.28
N GLY A 3 -3.60 8.01 -4.46
CA GLY A 3 -3.44 9.15 -3.57
C GLY A 3 -4.52 10.22 -3.79
N GLY A 4 -4.57 11.21 -2.91
CA GLY A 4 -5.55 12.31 -3.00
C GLY A 4 -6.95 11.88 -2.57
N SER A 5 -7.94 12.15 -3.40
CA SER A 5 -9.37 12.01 -3.07
C SER A 5 -9.98 10.64 -3.43
N ASN A 6 -9.22 9.65 -3.82
CA ASN A 6 -9.70 8.31 -4.22
C ASN A 6 -10.74 8.30 -5.36
N ASN A 7 -10.91 9.41 -6.08
CA ASN A 7 -11.86 9.50 -7.18
C ASN A 7 -11.32 8.90 -8.48
N GLU A 8 -12.19 8.78 -9.49
CA GLU A 8 -11.86 8.19 -10.78
C GLU A 8 -10.69 8.90 -11.49
N PHE A 9 -10.63 10.23 -11.40
CA PHE A 9 -9.54 11.00 -11.99
C PHE A 9 -8.18 10.61 -11.39
N MET A 10 -8.09 10.53 -10.05
CA MET A 10 -6.86 10.16 -9.36
C MET A 10 -6.50 8.69 -9.61
N ALA A 11 -7.49 7.80 -9.66
CA ALA A 11 -7.29 6.40 -9.98
C ALA A 11 -6.65 6.22 -11.37
N LYS A 12 -7.15 6.92 -12.37
CA LYS A 12 -6.61 6.88 -13.74
C LYS A 12 -5.23 7.56 -13.85
N ALA A 13 -5.06 8.72 -13.22
CA ALA A 13 -3.81 9.49 -13.28
C ALA A 13 -2.63 8.77 -12.62
N GLN A 14 -2.88 7.89 -11.67
CA GLN A 14 -1.86 7.17 -10.91
C GLN A 14 -1.75 5.67 -11.27
N PHE A 15 -2.37 5.24 -12.37
CA PHE A 15 -2.39 3.82 -12.77
C PHE A 15 -1.06 3.33 -13.38
N TRP A 16 -0.08 4.19 -13.57
CA TRP A 16 1.22 3.81 -14.11
C TRP A 16 1.90 2.65 -13.34
N LEU A 17 1.78 2.62 -12.02
CA LEU A 17 2.25 1.50 -11.19
C LEU A 17 1.44 0.22 -11.48
N GLY A 18 0.13 0.35 -11.71
CA GLY A 18 -0.73 -0.77 -12.09
C GLY A 18 -0.35 -1.38 -13.43
N ASN A 19 -0.06 -0.56 -14.45
CA ASN A 19 0.37 -1.05 -15.76
C ASN A 19 1.60 -1.96 -15.66
N GLU A 20 2.63 -1.53 -14.95
CA GLU A 20 3.84 -2.32 -14.73
C GLU A 20 3.56 -3.65 -14.00
N LEU A 21 2.65 -3.66 -13.04
CA LEU A 21 2.26 -4.89 -12.35
C LEU A 21 1.43 -5.82 -13.23
N VAL A 22 0.57 -5.28 -14.11
CA VAL A 22 -0.19 -6.07 -15.11
C VAL A 22 0.76 -6.74 -16.09
N ASP A 23 1.75 -6.01 -16.61
CA ASP A 23 2.75 -6.55 -17.53
C ASP A 23 3.58 -7.69 -16.90
N ARG A 24 3.59 -7.75 -15.57
CA ARG A 24 4.21 -8.83 -14.78
C ARG A 24 3.22 -9.91 -14.32
N GLY A 25 2.04 -9.96 -14.93
CA GLY A 25 1.05 -11.01 -14.70
C GLY A 25 0.13 -10.82 -13.49
N SER A 26 0.07 -9.61 -12.92
CA SER A 26 -0.84 -9.32 -11.80
C SER A 26 -2.22 -8.89 -12.31
N ALA A 27 -3.29 -9.35 -11.66
CA ALA A 27 -4.61 -8.74 -11.79
C ALA A 27 -4.69 -7.50 -10.87
N ILE A 28 -5.17 -6.37 -11.40
CA ILE A 28 -5.21 -5.11 -10.67
C ILE A 28 -6.65 -4.62 -10.53
N ALA A 29 -7.04 -4.31 -9.30
CA ALA A 29 -8.26 -3.55 -9.02
C ALA A 29 -7.90 -2.20 -8.41
N VAL A 30 -8.44 -1.14 -8.96
CA VAL A 30 -8.27 0.22 -8.42
C VAL A 30 -9.60 0.67 -7.84
N PRO A 31 -9.75 0.69 -6.50
CA PRO A 31 -10.98 1.12 -5.88
C PRO A 31 -11.22 2.61 -6.12
N ILE A 32 -12.47 2.97 -6.43
CA ILE A 32 -12.91 4.35 -6.62
C ILE A 32 -14.00 4.66 -5.59
N SER A 33 -13.83 5.79 -4.89
CA SER A 33 -14.83 6.32 -3.98
C SER A 33 -15.53 7.51 -4.63
N ALA A 34 -16.82 7.37 -4.92
CA ALA A 34 -17.61 8.42 -5.57
C ALA A 34 -17.78 9.66 -4.70
N ASP A 35 -17.81 9.48 -3.39
CA ASP A 35 -17.96 10.56 -2.39
C ASP A 35 -16.60 11.01 -1.79
N GLY A 36 -15.49 10.43 -2.26
CA GLY A 36 -14.14 10.69 -1.76
C GLY A 36 -13.86 10.13 -0.36
N SER A 37 -14.77 9.33 0.20
CA SER A 37 -14.57 8.71 1.51
C SER A 37 -13.40 7.72 1.47
N ARG A 38 -12.74 7.57 2.63
CA ARG A 38 -11.58 6.67 2.79
C ARG A 38 -12.02 5.23 2.94
N PHE A 39 -11.29 4.31 2.33
CA PHE A 39 -11.48 2.86 2.46
C PHE A 39 -10.99 2.30 3.80
N SER A 40 -10.22 3.07 4.55
CA SER A 40 -9.72 2.70 5.88
C SER A 40 -10.63 3.15 7.03
N ALA A 41 -11.87 3.57 6.74
CA ALA A 41 -12.84 3.91 7.76
C ALA A 41 -13.28 2.67 8.56
N ALA A 42 -13.56 2.85 9.84
CA ALA A 42 -14.02 1.74 10.69
C ALA A 42 -15.32 1.14 10.13
N GLY A 43 -15.34 -0.19 9.95
CA GLY A 43 -16.47 -0.92 9.40
C GLY A 43 -16.64 -0.83 7.88
N ASP A 44 -15.71 -0.21 7.16
CA ASP A 44 -15.72 -0.19 5.69
C ASP A 44 -15.34 -1.57 5.16
N SER A 45 -16.20 -2.17 4.35
CA SER A 45 -16.00 -3.50 3.73
C SER A 45 -15.83 -3.43 2.21
N ARG A 46 -15.67 -2.23 1.62
CA ARG A 46 -15.59 -2.09 0.16
C ARG A 46 -14.39 -2.81 -0.43
N ILE A 47 -13.25 -2.79 0.24
CA ILE A 47 -12.05 -3.50 -0.22
C ILE A 47 -12.26 -5.01 -0.21
N GLU A 48 -12.82 -5.57 0.87
CA GLU A 48 -13.15 -6.99 0.96
C GLU A 48 -14.18 -7.42 -0.10
N GLN A 49 -15.19 -6.58 -0.37
CA GLN A 49 -16.17 -6.82 -1.42
C GLN A 49 -15.53 -6.86 -2.81
N ILE A 50 -14.64 -5.92 -3.13
CA ILE A 50 -13.89 -5.92 -4.40
C ILE A 50 -13.05 -7.19 -4.53
N ILE A 51 -12.33 -7.58 -3.48
CA ILE A 51 -11.52 -8.80 -3.48
C ILE A 51 -12.41 -10.03 -3.70
N GLY A 52 -13.55 -10.11 -2.99
CA GLY A 52 -14.51 -11.21 -3.18
C GLY A 52 -15.06 -11.30 -4.60
N GLN A 53 -15.36 -10.17 -5.24
CA GLN A 53 -15.81 -10.12 -6.64
C GLN A 53 -14.71 -10.56 -7.61
N LEU A 54 -13.47 -10.18 -7.37
CA LEU A 54 -12.33 -10.62 -8.20
C LEU A 54 -12.14 -12.14 -8.11
N HIS A 55 -12.20 -12.73 -6.93
CA HIS A 55 -12.11 -14.18 -6.76
C HIS A 55 -13.30 -14.93 -7.39
N ALA A 56 -14.49 -14.33 -7.38
CA ALA A 56 -15.68 -14.93 -8.00
C ALA A 56 -15.64 -14.89 -9.53
N SER A 57 -14.97 -13.91 -10.13
CA SER A 57 -14.98 -13.65 -11.57
C SER A 57 -13.70 -14.07 -12.31
N HIS A 58 -12.62 -14.37 -11.57
CA HIS A 58 -11.30 -14.69 -12.15
C HIS A 58 -10.65 -15.87 -11.42
N THR A 59 -9.93 -16.70 -12.17
CA THR A 59 -9.02 -17.68 -11.57
C THR A 59 -7.73 -16.97 -11.15
N LEU A 60 -7.60 -16.70 -9.88
CA LEU A 60 -6.41 -16.08 -9.32
C LEU A 60 -5.49 -17.15 -8.70
N HIS A 61 -4.19 -17.03 -8.93
CA HIS A 61 -3.20 -17.99 -8.44
C HIS A 61 -3.06 -17.94 -6.92
N ASP A 62 -3.06 -16.73 -6.34
CA ASP A 62 -2.90 -16.50 -4.91
C ASP A 62 -4.22 -16.13 -4.24
N SER A 63 -4.44 -16.69 -3.06
CA SER A 63 -5.63 -16.40 -2.25
C SER A 63 -5.59 -15.04 -1.55
N LYS A 64 -4.39 -14.48 -1.32
CA LYS A 64 -4.22 -13.22 -0.59
C LYS A 64 -3.76 -12.08 -1.49
N PRO A 65 -4.48 -10.96 -1.53
CA PRO A 65 -4.10 -9.80 -2.32
C PRO A 65 -2.92 -9.04 -1.70
N LEU A 66 -2.20 -8.32 -2.57
CA LEU A 66 -1.24 -7.29 -2.20
C LEU A 66 -1.97 -5.94 -2.17
N LEU A 67 -1.80 -5.18 -1.09
CA LEU A 67 -2.25 -3.79 -1.05
C LEU A 67 -1.15 -2.86 -1.57
N VAL A 68 -1.49 -2.05 -2.55
CA VAL A 68 -0.56 -1.10 -3.16
C VAL A 68 -1.17 0.29 -3.10
N GLY A 69 -0.41 1.28 -2.64
CA GLY A 69 -0.90 2.64 -2.59
C GLY A 69 0.19 3.70 -2.61
N MET A 70 -0.21 4.89 -3.02
CA MET A 70 0.63 6.08 -3.09
C MET A 70 0.04 7.22 -2.27
N SER A 71 0.87 7.95 -1.52
CA SER A 71 0.46 9.12 -0.72
C SER A 71 -0.64 8.78 0.29
N SER A 72 -1.80 9.44 0.25
CA SER A 72 -2.95 9.07 1.08
C SER A 72 -3.40 7.63 0.83
N GLY A 73 -3.33 7.14 -0.42
CA GLY A 73 -3.62 5.73 -0.75
C GLY A 73 -2.62 4.75 -0.15
N GLY A 74 -1.33 5.11 -0.09
CA GLY A 74 -0.32 4.34 0.63
C GLY A 74 -0.60 4.28 2.12
N SER A 75 -1.04 5.40 2.70
CA SER A 75 -1.45 5.47 4.11
C SER A 75 -2.71 4.63 4.37
N GLU A 76 -3.67 4.64 3.45
CA GLU A 76 -4.87 3.79 3.54
C GLU A 76 -4.52 2.31 3.41
N ALA A 77 -3.68 1.92 2.46
CA ALA A 77 -3.21 0.54 2.31
C ALA A 77 -2.59 0.01 3.61
N MET A 78 -1.73 0.81 4.24
CA MET A 78 -1.13 0.46 5.53
C MET A 78 -2.18 0.33 6.64
N ALA A 79 -3.15 1.25 6.71
CA ALA A 79 -4.19 1.23 7.74
C ALA A 79 -5.15 0.05 7.57
N ILE A 80 -5.58 -0.25 6.33
CA ILE A 80 -6.44 -1.41 6.00
C ILE A 80 -5.74 -2.71 6.40
N ALA A 81 -4.46 -2.86 6.02
CA ALA A 81 -3.68 -4.04 6.37
C ALA A 81 -3.50 -4.21 7.88
N ALA A 82 -3.35 -3.11 8.63
CA ALA A 82 -3.23 -3.14 10.08
C ALA A 82 -4.53 -3.58 10.79
N LEU A 83 -5.70 -3.35 10.17
CA LEU A 83 -6.99 -3.80 10.70
C LEU A 83 -7.19 -5.33 10.53
N ASN A 84 -6.67 -5.91 9.44
CA ASN A 84 -6.80 -7.34 9.16
C ASN A 84 -5.52 -7.89 8.50
N PRO A 85 -4.41 -8.04 9.25
CA PRO A 85 -3.11 -8.42 8.68
C PRO A 85 -3.08 -9.80 8.04
N HIS A 86 -3.99 -10.69 8.42
CA HIS A 86 -4.07 -12.04 7.85
C HIS A 86 -4.72 -12.07 6.45
N ALA A 87 -5.44 -11.03 6.06
CA ALA A 87 -6.14 -10.98 4.77
C ALA A 87 -5.21 -10.65 3.59
N TYR A 88 -4.02 -10.17 3.86
CA TYR A 88 -3.11 -9.65 2.83
C TYR A 88 -1.75 -10.38 2.86
N ARG A 89 -1.13 -10.49 1.69
CA ARG A 89 0.24 -11.05 1.59
C ARG A 89 1.33 -9.99 1.75
N GLY A 90 0.98 -8.71 1.71
CA GLY A 90 1.91 -7.60 1.89
C GLY A 90 1.32 -6.24 1.54
N VAL A 91 2.11 -5.21 1.80
CA VAL A 91 1.75 -3.79 1.57
C VAL A 91 2.89 -3.08 0.86
N VAL A 92 2.59 -2.39 -0.25
CA VAL A 92 3.49 -1.45 -0.94
C VAL A 92 2.98 -0.03 -0.72
N ALA A 93 3.78 0.80 -0.09
CA ALA A 93 3.46 2.22 0.17
C ALA A 93 4.58 3.13 -0.36
N THR A 94 4.31 3.85 -1.46
CA THR A 94 5.32 4.62 -2.22
C THR A 94 4.84 6.02 -2.63
N PRO A 95 4.84 6.99 -1.72
CA PRO A 95 5.03 6.87 -0.28
C PRO A 95 3.75 6.52 0.47
N GLY A 96 3.88 6.27 1.77
CA GLY A 96 2.77 6.11 2.69
C GLY A 96 3.19 6.33 4.13
N ARG A 97 2.23 6.63 5.00
CA ARG A 97 2.46 6.75 6.43
C ARG A 97 1.31 6.17 7.24
N ILE A 98 1.62 5.58 8.37
CA ILE A 98 0.62 5.25 9.39
C ILE A 98 0.61 6.34 10.46
N LYS A 99 -0.57 6.77 10.88
CA LYS A 99 -0.68 7.83 11.88
C LYS A 99 -0.13 7.37 13.23
N THR A 100 0.41 8.30 14.02
CA THR A 100 1.00 8.00 15.33
C THR A 100 0.00 7.48 16.35
N ASP A 101 -1.26 7.91 16.25
CA ASP A 101 -2.38 7.50 17.10
C ASP A 101 -3.06 6.19 16.64
N THR A 102 -2.66 5.63 15.50
CA THR A 102 -3.19 4.35 15.05
C THR A 102 -2.72 3.24 15.98
N ALA A 103 -3.68 2.57 16.64
CA ALA A 103 -3.40 1.36 17.37
C ALA A 103 -2.99 0.26 16.38
N LEU A 104 -1.79 -0.29 16.57
CA LEU A 104 -1.32 -1.43 15.81
C LEU A 104 -1.60 -2.71 16.60
N GLN A 105 -2.36 -3.61 16.00
CA GLN A 105 -2.48 -4.99 16.49
C GLN A 105 -1.22 -5.77 16.10
N GLU A 106 -1.12 -7.02 16.52
CA GLU A 106 -0.05 -7.89 16.07
C GLU A 106 -0.12 -8.11 14.56
N LEU A 107 0.92 -7.70 13.83
CA LEU A 107 0.96 -7.70 12.37
C LEU A 107 1.42 -9.05 11.78
N ASN A 108 1.68 -10.06 12.62
CA ASN A 108 1.92 -11.46 12.20
C ASN A 108 2.90 -11.62 11.03
N LYS A 109 4.03 -10.91 11.09
CA LYS A 109 5.06 -10.86 10.05
C LYS A 109 4.59 -10.33 8.69
N LEU A 110 3.45 -9.60 8.65
CA LEU A 110 2.99 -8.99 7.40
C LEU A 110 4.11 -8.15 6.76
N PRO A 111 4.47 -8.40 5.48
CA PRO A 111 5.53 -7.70 4.82
C PRO A 111 5.10 -6.29 4.37
N PHE A 112 5.94 -5.29 4.63
CA PHE A 112 5.78 -3.92 4.16
C PHE A 112 6.97 -3.50 3.31
N TYR A 113 6.69 -2.95 2.12
CA TYR A 113 7.64 -2.24 1.27
C TYR A 113 7.31 -0.75 1.31
N ILE A 114 8.20 0.06 1.90
CA ILE A 114 7.94 1.49 2.10
C ILE A 114 9.08 2.30 1.49
N ARG A 115 8.73 3.27 0.65
CA ARG A 115 9.69 4.23 0.09
C ARG A 115 9.16 5.64 0.31
N VAL A 116 10.05 6.55 0.66
CA VAL A 116 9.76 7.98 0.86
C VAL A 116 10.89 8.79 0.24
N GLY A 117 10.56 9.85 -0.47
CA GLY A 117 11.56 10.73 -1.06
C GLY A 117 12.32 11.53 0.01
N GLU A 118 13.64 11.72 -0.16
CA GLU A 118 14.48 12.51 0.73
C GLU A 118 14.00 13.97 0.88
N LYS A 119 13.46 14.52 -0.20
CA LYS A 119 12.93 15.88 -0.27
C LYS A 119 11.39 15.89 -0.26
N ASP A 120 10.79 14.93 0.45
CA ASP A 120 9.33 14.82 0.55
C ASP A 120 8.69 16.13 1.00
N ASP A 121 7.72 16.61 0.21
CA ASP A 121 7.06 17.90 0.44
C ASP A 121 6.27 17.94 1.76
N PHE A 122 5.80 16.78 2.24
CA PHE A 122 5.07 16.61 3.49
C PHE A 122 5.96 16.18 4.66
N LYS A 123 7.29 16.09 4.45
CA LYS A 123 8.28 15.72 5.46
C LYS A 123 8.09 14.31 6.03
N TRP A 124 7.60 13.37 5.23
CA TRP A 124 7.45 11.97 5.66
C TRP A 124 8.79 11.24 5.78
N ASP A 125 9.83 11.76 5.14
CA ASP A 125 11.23 11.37 5.35
C ASP A 125 11.61 11.39 6.83
N ARG A 126 11.18 12.43 7.56
CA ARG A 126 11.52 12.64 8.98
C ARG A 126 10.86 11.65 9.93
N ILE A 127 9.74 11.07 9.55
CA ILE A 127 9.00 10.11 10.38
C ILE A 127 9.22 8.66 9.97
N LEU A 128 9.91 8.39 8.86
CA LEU A 128 10.07 7.04 8.30
C LEU A 128 10.66 6.08 9.34
N GLU A 129 11.76 6.48 10.01
CA GLU A 129 12.43 5.62 10.98
C GLU A 129 11.51 5.26 12.18
N SER A 130 10.90 6.26 12.82
CA SER A 130 10.00 6.03 13.95
C SER A 130 8.77 5.22 13.56
N MET A 131 8.22 5.46 12.37
CA MET A 131 7.10 4.70 11.83
C MET A 131 7.47 3.24 11.60
N THR A 132 8.60 2.99 10.96
CA THR A 132 9.05 1.62 10.65
C THR A 132 9.41 0.85 11.92
N GLN A 133 9.97 1.52 12.92
CA GLN A 133 10.21 0.91 14.22
C GLN A 133 8.89 0.48 14.90
N ARG A 134 7.85 1.31 14.86
CA ARG A 134 6.52 0.95 15.39
C ARG A 134 5.93 -0.27 14.68
N LEU A 135 6.03 -0.35 13.36
CA LEU A 135 5.56 -1.50 12.58
C LEU A 135 6.32 -2.78 12.97
N ARG A 136 7.66 -2.71 13.10
CA ARG A 136 8.48 -3.85 13.53
C ARG A 136 8.14 -4.30 14.95
N LEU A 137 7.92 -3.36 15.87
CA LEU A 137 7.49 -3.69 17.25
C LEU A 137 6.11 -4.35 17.29
N ALA A 138 5.24 -4.05 16.32
CA ALA A 138 3.97 -4.73 16.15
C ALA A 138 4.08 -6.07 15.37
N GLY A 139 5.29 -6.54 15.08
CA GLY A 139 5.55 -7.84 14.45
C GLY A 139 5.58 -7.84 12.92
N ALA A 140 5.63 -6.67 12.25
CA ALA A 140 5.75 -6.61 10.80
C ALA A 140 7.18 -6.86 10.30
N GLU A 141 7.30 -7.39 9.07
CA GLU A 141 8.55 -7.41 8.31
C GLU A 141 8.63 -6.16 7.42
N VAL A 142 9.54 -5.23 7.73
CA VAL A 142 9.59 -3.93 7.07
C VAL A 142 10.85 -3.74 6.25
N ASN A 143 10.66 -3.58 4.93
CA ASN A 143 11.66 -3.11 3.97
C ASN A 143 11.38 -1.64 3.67
N SER A 144 12.19 -0.73 4.22
CA SER A 144 12.00 0.70 4.07
C SER A 144 13.28 1.39 3.61
N ALA A 145 13.16 2.41 2.77
CA ALA A 145 14.28 3.24 2.36
C ALA A 145 13.84 4.66 2.00
N ILE A 146 14.79 5.60 2.14
CA ILE A 146 14.74 6.94 1.58
C ILE A 146 15.20 6.87 0.13
N VAL A 147 14.44 7.47 -0.78
CA VAL A 147 14.82 7.64 -2.17
C VAL A 147 15.57 8.97 -2.30
N GLN A 148 16.86 8.89 -2.63
CA GLN A 148 17.74 10.04 -2.69
C GLN A 148 17.28 11.05 -3.75
N ASP A 149 17.41 12.34 -3.43
CA ASP A 149 17.01 13.47 -4.28
C ASP A 149 15.53 13.53 -4.69
N ALA A 150 14.71 12.56 -4.28
CA ALA A 150 13.31 12.46 -4.66
C ALA A 150 12.39 13.34 -3.79
N ARG A 151 11.35 13.88 -4.42
CA ARG A 151 10.25 14.58 -3.76
C ARG A 151 9.15 13.60 -3.33
N HIS A 152 7.92 14.08 -3.09
CA HIS A 152 6.78 13.26 -2.66
C HIS A 152 6.34 12.23 -3.72
N VAL A 153 6.41 12.59 -5.00
CA VAL A 153 6.16 11.68 -6.12
C VAL A 153 7.50 11.38 -6.80
N PHE A 154 7.81 10.11 -6.95
CA PHE A 154 9.08 9.65 -7.49
C PHE A 154 8.91 8.37 -8.30
N GLN A 155 9.88 8.08 -9.14
CA GLN A 155 9.94 6.84 -9.90
C GLN A 155 10.32 5.67 -8.99
N ILE A 156 9.59 4.57 -9.10
CA ILE A 156 9.86 3.36 -8.32
C ILE A 156 11.10 2.65 -8.87
N ASP A 157 11.94 2.21 -7.96
CA ASP A 157 12.99 1.22 -8.24
C ASP A 157 12.34 -0.16 -8.41
N TRP A 158 12.12 -0.53 -9.66
CA TRP A 158 11.46 -1.78 -10.04
C TRP A 158 12.27 -3.00 -9.66
N GLU A 159 13.58 -2.97 -9.80
CA GLU A 159 14.44 -4.09 -9.41
C GLU A 159 14.31 -4.38 -7.91
N SER A 160 14.36 -3.34 -7.10
CA SER A 160 14.16 -3.46 -5.65
C SER A 160 12.76 -3.99 -5.28
N LEU A 161 11.71 -3.50 -5.96
CA LEU A 161 10.34 -3.95 -5.73
C LEU A 161 10.15 -5.41 -6.17
N GLU A 162 10.62 -5.81 -7.35
CA GLU A 162 10.54 -7.19 -7.84
C GLU A 162 11.28 -8.17 -6.92
N ASN A 163 12.47 -7.81 -6.47
CA ASN A 163 13.23 -8.60 -5.51
C ASN A 163 12.49 -8.77 -4.17
N TRP A 164 11.72 -7.77 -3.76
CA TRP A 164 10.89 -7.88 -2.57
C TRP A 164 9.63 -8.72 -2.83
N LEU A 165 8.94 -8.51 -3.96
CA LEU A 165 7.75 -9.29 -4.36
C LEU A 165 8.08 -10.79 -4.46
N GLY A 166 9.24 -11.15 -5.00
CA GLY A 166 9.71 -12.53 -5.12
C GLY A 166 9.95 -13.25 -3.79
N LYS A 167 10.03 -12.52 -2.67
CA LYS A 167 10.17 -13.07 -1.31
C LYS A 167 8.83 -13.27 -0.60
N LEU A 168 7.74 -12.74 -1.14
CA LEU A 168 6.40 -12.92 -0.55
C LEU A 168 5.95 -14.37 -0.74
N LYS A 169 5.53 -14.97 0.36
CA LYS A 169 4.98 -16.35 0.41
C LYS A 169 3.47 -16.32 0.28
#